data_705eb09c907e7c0415ac78ac49969ebf
#
_entry.id   705eb09c907e7c0415ac78ac49969ebf
#
_cell.length_a   1.000
_cell.length_b   1.000
_cell.length_c   1.000
_cell.angle_alpha   90.00
_cell.angle_beta   90.00
_cell.angle_gamma   90.00
#
_symmetry.space_group_name_H-M   'P 1'
#
loop_
_entity.id
_entity.type
_entity.pdbx_description
1 polymer ?
#
loop_
_entity_poly.entity_id
_entity_poly.type
_entity_poly.pdbx_seq_one_letter_code
_entity_poly.pdbx_strand_id
1 'polypeptide(L)'
;MSILFINGSPNKKGNTARLATALLRSRDYETLNLTDYRMNVYGQRLAGDQFDEVIAKIKATDTIVIGSPLYWHNICGSVRTLLDRFYGPIASGSLRGKTLYFLFQGAAPEQWMLDAGKFTMQRFAKRYGLSWGGMATTEKEARALFK
;
A
#
# COMPACT_ATOMS: atom_id res chain seq x y z
N MET A 1 3.10 -8.02 -17.17
CA MET A 1 2.44 -7.37 -16.02
C MET A 1 3.51 -7.02 -14.99
N SER A 2 3.65 -5.74 -14.68
CA SER A 2 4.57 -5.26 -13.65
C SER A 2 3.88 -5.18 -12.30
N ILE A 3 4.60 -5.50 -11.23
CA ILE A 3 4.08 -5.52 -9.86
C ILE A 3 5.00 -4.70 -8.96
N LEU A 4 4.41 -3.80 -8.18
CA LEU A 4 5.11 -3.01 -7.18
C LEU A 4 4.53 -3.32 -5.80
N PHE A 5 5.38 -3.83 -4.91
CA PHE A 5 5.03 -3.96 -3.50
C PHE A 5 5.53 -2.73 -2.75
N ILE A 6 4.59 -1.96 -2.20
CA ILE A 6 4.86 -0.78 -1.37
C ILE A 6 4.80 -1.24 0.09
N ASN A 7 5.95 -1.31 0.72
CA ASN A 7 6.08 -1.76 2.10
C ASN A 7 6.06 -0.57 3.06
N GLY A 8 5.02 -0.47 3.87
CA GLY A 8 4.90 0.56 4.90
C GLY A 8 5.62 0.23 6.21
N SER A 9 6.04 -1.02 6.39
CA SER A 9 6.74 -1.44 7.60
C SER A 9 8.17 -0.90 7.64
N PRO A 10 8.67 -0.48 8.82
CA PRO A 10 10.08 -0.18 8.99
C PRO A 10 10.96 -1.45 8.92
N ASN A 11 10.35 -2.62 9.06
CA ASN A 11 11.04 -3.90 8.97
C ASN A 11 10.92 -4.47 7.56
N LYS A 12 12.00 -4.39 6.79
CA LYS A 12 12.02 -4.78 5.39
C LYS A 12 11.79 -6.28 5.17
N LYS A 13 12.04 -7.12 6.19
CA LYS A 13 11.89 -8.58 6.13
C LYS A 13 10.93 -9.10 7.21
N GLY A 14 9.99 -8.27 7.64
CA GLY A 14 9.05 -8.61 8.69
C GLY A 14 7.76 -9.25 8.18
N ASN A 15 6.73 -9.20 9.03
CA ASN A 15 5.45 -9.85 8.74
C ASN A 15 4.73 -9.28 7.50
N THR A 16 4.81 -7.97 7.28
CA THR A 16 4.22 -7.35 6.10
C THR A 16 4.88 -7.87 4.82
N ALA A 17 6.21 -7.98 4.80
CA ALA A 17 6.94 -8.54 3.66
C ALA A 17 6.62 -10.02 3.43
N ARG A 18 6.40 -10.79 4.51
CA ARG A 18 5.97 -12.20 4.40
C ARG A 18 4.61 -12.33 3.75
N LEU A 19 3.67 -11.43 4.04
CA LEU A 19 2.38 -11.41 3.37
C LEU A 19 2.54 -11.15 1.88
N ALA A 20 3.42 -10.24 1.50
CA ALA A 20 3.70 -9.95 0.09
C ALA A 20 4.28 -11.19 -0.61
N THR A 21 5.23 -11.86 0.00
CA THR A 21 5.78 -13.11 -0.52
C THR A 21 4.69 -14.19 -0.70
N ALA A 22 3.81 -14.31 0.28
CA ALA A 22 2.70 -15.27 0.21
C ALA A 22 1.70 -14.92 -0.90
N LEU A 23 1.40 -13.63 -1.08
CA LEU A 23 0.50 -13.17 -2.13
C LEU A 23 1.09 -13.39 -3.52
N LEU A 24 2.33 -12.99 -3.71
CA LEU A 24 2.95 -12.92 -5.05
C LEU A 24 3.64 -14.21 -5.47
N ARG A 25 4.03 -15.05 -4.52
CA ARG A 25 4.65 -16.38 -4.76
C ARG A 25 5.92 -16.25 -5.61
N SER A 26 5.95 -16.90 -6.77
CA SER A 26 7.09 -16.93 -7.69
C SER A 26 7.09 -15.78 -8.72
N ARG A 27 6.16 -14.84 -8.61
CA ARG A 27 6.11 -13.70 -9.54
C ARG A 27 7.22 -12.72 -9.24
N ASP A 28 7.79 -12.14 -10.28
CA ASP A 28 8.75 -11.06 -10.13
C ASP A 28 8.03 -9.78 -9.71
N TYR A 29 8.59 -9.07 -8.75
CA TYR A 29 8.06 -7.78 -8.31
C TYR A 29 9.16 -6.89 -7.76
N GLU A 30 8.96 -5.59 -7.86
CA GLU A 30 9.81 -4.60 -7.21
C GLU A 30 9.25 -4.29 -5.82
N THR A 31 10.13 -4.07 -4.85
CA THR A 31 9.76 -3.61 -3.51
C THR A 31 10.16 -2.15 -3.34
N LEU A 32 9.21 -1.33 -2.91
CA LEU A 32 9.45 0.05 -2.52
C LEU A 32 9.21 0.13 -1.00
N ASN A 33 10.29 0.34 -0.24
CA ASN A 33 10.18 0.52 1.20
C ASN A 33 9.96 1.99 1.51
N LEU A 34 8.79 2.34 2.03
CA LEU A 34 8.45 3.74 2.29
C LEU A 34 9.42 4.43 3.26
N THR A 35 10.01 3.65 4.17
CA THR A 35 11.00 4.19 5.13
C THR A 35 12.33 4.59 4.48
N ASP A 36 12.58 4.21 3.24
CA ASP A 36 13.76 4.66 2.47
C ASP A 36 13.53 6.00 1.78
N TYR A 37 12.33 6.53 1.83
CA TYR A 37 11.94 7.76 1.15
C TYR A 37 11.58 8.85 2.15
N ARG A 38 12.00 10.07 1.84
CA ARG A 38 11.58 11.25 2.59
C ARG A 38 10.30 11.79 1.95
N MET A 39 9.19 11.66 2.67
CA MET A 39 7.93 12.23 2.24
C MET A 39 7.39 13.18 3.30
N ASN A 40 7.18 14.42 2.92
CA ASN A 40 6.51 15.39 3.78
C ASN A 40 5.08 14.92 4.05
N VAL A 41 4.58 15.16 5.25
CA VAL A 41 3.15 14.99 5.51
C VAL A 41 2.37 16.05 4.74
N TYR A 42 1.09 15.81 4.51
CA TYR A 42 0.23 16.76 3.80
C TYR A 42 0.31 18.15 4.42
N GLY A 43 0.57 19.15 3.59
CA GLY A 43 0.74 20.53 4.03
C GLY A 43 2.16 20.95 4.43
N GLN A 44 3.06 20.00 4.61
CA GLN A 44 4.45 20.25 4.94
C GLN A 44 5.26 20.49 3.66
N ARG A 45 6.20 21.44 3.71
CA ARG A 45 7.00 21.83 2.53
C ARG A 45 8.50 21.89 2.86
N LEU A 46 9.01 20.84 3.46
CA LEU A 46 10.44 20.71 3.74
C LEU A 46 11.19 20.27 2.47
N ALA A 47 12.44 20.73 2.35
CA ALA A 47 13.31 20.36 1.23
C ALA A 47 13.61 18.84 1.23
N GLY A 48 13.78 18.25 0.05
CA GLY A 48 14.16 16.85 -0.10
C GLY A 48 12.98 15.89 -0.13
N ASP A 49 11.77 16.36 -0.32
CA ASP A 49 10.58 15.52 -0.48
C ASP A 49 10.72 14.65 -1.72
N GLN A 50 10.43 13.34 -1.57
CA GLN A 50 10.58 12.35 -2.63
C GLN A 50 9.23 11.75 -3.08
N PHE A 51 8.14 12.44 -2.82
CA PHE A 51 6.82 11.95 -3.24
C PHE A 51 6.75 11.72 -4.75
N ASP A 52 7.35 12.63 -5.55
CA ASP A 52 7.32 12.50 -7.00
C ASP A 52 8.03 11.25 -7.51
N GLU A 53 9.11 10.82 -6.83
CA GLU A 53 9.80 9.57 -7.15
C GLU A 53 8.91 8.35 -6.86
N VAL A 54 8.20 8.36 -5.73
CA VAL A 54 7.29 7.29 -5.34
C VAL A 54 6.12 7.20 -6.32
N ILE A 55 5.50 8.33 -6.64
CA ILE A 55 4.35 8.34 -7.55
C ILE A 55 4.73 7.94 -8.98
N ALA A 56 5.95 8.26 -9.42
CA ALA A 56 6.43 7.82 -10.74
C ALA A 56 6.49 6.29 -10.83
N LYS A 57 6.96 5.62 -9.77
CA LYS A 57 6.97 4.15 -9.71
C LYS A 57 5.55 3.58 -9.73
N ILE A 58 4.63 4.18 -8.99
CA ILE A 58 3.22 3.76 -8.97
C ILE A 58 2.60 3.88 -10.36
N LYS A 59 2.83 5.01 -11.02
CA LYS A 59 2.28 5.25 -12.38
C LYS A 59 2.83 4.28 -13.42
N ALA A 60 4.07 3.84 -13.26
CA ALA A 60 4.74 2.93 -14.20
C ALA A 60 4.34 1.45 -14.01
N THR A 61 3.53 1.13 -13.02
CA THR A 61 3.24 -0.25 -12.60
C THR A 61 1.78 -0.62 -12.89
N ASP A 62 1.52 -1.87 -13.24
CA ASP A 62 0.17 -2.38 -13.52
C ASP A 62 -0.56 -2.84 -12.25
N THR A 63 0.15 -3.50 -11.35
CA THR A 63 -0.40 -4.05 -10.11
C THR A 63 0.35 -3.47 -8.92
N ILE A 64 -0.40 -2.91 -8.00
CA ILE A 64 0.12 -2.28 -6.79
C ILE A 64 -0.32 -3.11 -5.59
N VAL A 65 0.64 -3.46 -4.74
CA VAL A 65 0.38 -4.12 -3.47
C VAL A 65 0.84 -3.17 -2.37
N ILE A 66 -0.10 -2.67 -1.57
CA ILE A 66 0.25 -1.84 -0.41
C ILE A 66 0.18 -2.72 0.83
N GLY A 67 1.30 -2.79 1.56
CA GLY A 67 1.38 -3.50 2.83
C GLY A 67 1.58 -2.54 3.98
N SER A 68 0.76 -2.69 5.03
CA SER A 68 0.84 -1.88 6.24
C SER A 68 0.79 -2.75 7.48
N PRO A 69 1.71 -2.58 8.43
CA PRO A 69 1.45 -3.02 9.78
C PRO A 69 0.31 -2.21 10.37
N LEU A 70 -0.34 -2.79 11.36
CA LEU A 70 -1.41 -2.17 12.12
C LEU A 70 -0.79 -1.47 13.33
N TYR A 71 -0.68 -0.15 13.26
CA TYR A 71 -0.16 0.67 14.36
C TYR A 71 -1.27 1.59 14.86
N TRP A 72 -1.43 1.63 16.18
CA TRP A 72 -2.48 2.44 16.77
C TRP A 72 -3.84 2.24 16.08
N HIS A 73 -4.21 0.96 15.94
CA HIS A 73 -5.53 0.51 15.48
C HIS A 73 -5.85 0.82 14.01
N ASN A 74 -4.88 1.26 13.22
CA ASN A 74 -5.11 1.62 11.81
C ASN A 74 -3.85 1.45 10.98
N ILE A 75 -3.90 1.90 9.72
CA ILE A 75 -2.73 1.89 8.83
C ILE A 75 -1.60 2.70 9.45
N CYS A 76 -0.36 2.28 9.17
CA CYS A 76 0.82 2.94 9.71
C CYS A 76 1.03 4.34 9.11
N GLY A 77 1.82 5.16 9.79
CA GLY A 77 2.03 6.56 9.41
C GLY A 77 2.59 6.75 8.01
N SER A 78 3.52 5.89 7.56
CA SER A 78 4.10 6.00 6.21
C SER A 78 3.05 5.75 5.13
N VAL A 79 2.18 4.77 5.31
CA VAL A 79 1.08 4.50 4.37
C VAL A 79 0.07 5.64 4.41
N ARG A 80 -0.30 6.11 5.60
CA ARG A 80 -1.22 7.25 5.73
C ARG A 80 -0.67 8.48 5.01
N THR A 81 0.60 8.79 5.20
CA THR A 81 1.24 9.93 4.52
C THR A 81 1.19 9.75 3.00
N LEU A 82 1.47 8.56 2.50
CA LEU A 82 1.38 8.29 1.07
C LEU A 82 -0.03 8.60 0.54
N LEU A 83 -1.07 8.08 1.20
CA LEU A 83 -2.45 8.32 0.78
C LEU A 83 -2.82 9.81 0.82
N ASP A 84 -2.48 10.48 1.92
CA ASP A 84 -2.79 11.90 2.10
C ASP A 84 -2.13 12.77 1.03
N ARG A 85 -0.91 12.41 0.60
CA ARG A 85 -0.15 13.17 -0.40
C ARG A 85 -0.74 13.06 -1.81
N PHE A 86 -1.66 12.15 -2.04
CA PHE A 86 -2.41 12.10 -3.31
C PHE A 86 -3.35 13.30 -3.47
N TYR A 87 -3.75 13.93 -2.37
CA TYR A 87 -4.61 15.12 -2.44
C TYR A 87 -3.89 16.26 -3.17
N GLY A 88 -4.51 16.77 -4.20
CA GLY A 88 -4.03 17.87 -5.03
C GLY A 88 -3.31 17.39 -6.28
N PRO A 89 -2.09 16.82 -6.20
CA PRO A 89 -1.32 16.50 -7.41
C PRO A 89 -1.84 15.31 -8.21
N ILE A 90 -2.57 14.37 -7.59
CA ILE A 90 -3.02 13.16 -8.26
C ILE A 90 -4.50 13.28 -8.60
N ALA A 91 -4.81 13.30 -9.89
CA ALA A 91 -6.18 13.47 -10.36
C ALA A 91 -7.04 12.24 -10.06
N SER A 92 -8.32 12.48 -9.74
CA SER A 92 -9.32 11.42 -9.59
C SER A 92 -9.35 10.54 -10.85
N GLY A 93 -9.35 9.21 -10.67
CA GLY A 93 -9.42 8.26 -11.78
C GLY A 93 -8.13 8.10 -12.58
N SER A 94 -7.03 8.76 -12.19
CA SER A 94 -5.79 8.77 -12.98
C SER A 94 -5.02 7.45 -12.98
N LEU A 95 -5.35 6.53 -12.06
CA LEU A 95 -4.71 5.21 -12.00
C LEU A 95 -5.62 4.11 -12.59
N ARG A 96 -6.57 4.49 -13.42
CA ARG A 96 -7.48 3.55 -14.06
C ARG A 96 -6.70 2.51 -14.87
N GLY A 97 -7.16 1.25 -14.81
CA GLY A 97 -6.49 0.13 -15.46
C GLY A 97 -5.50 -0.61 -14.57
N LYS A 98 -5.17 -0.07 -13.41
CA LYS A 98 -4.30 -0.73 -12.44
C LYS A 98 -5.12 -1.45 -11.38
N THR A 99 -4.51 -2.47 -10.75
CA THR A 99 -5.14 -3.24 -9.68
C THR A 99 -4.43 -2.98 -8.36
N LEU A 100 -5.19 -2.86 -7.27
CA LEU A 100 -4.66 -2.67 -5.92
C LEU A 100 -5.02 -3.87 -5.03
N TYR A 101 -3.99 -4.44 -4.41
CA TYR A 101 -4.13 -5.40 -3.30
C TYR A 101 -3.66 -4.74 -2.01
N PHE A 102 -4.32 -5.07 -0.91
CA PHE A 102 -3.96 -4.53 0.40
C PHE A 102 -3.60 -5.65 1.37
N LEU A 103 -2.44 -5.52 2.01
CA LEU A 103 -1.95 -6.44 3.04
C LEU A 103 -1.93 -5.68 4.36
N PHE A 104 -2.64 -6.19 5.36
CA PHE A 104 -2.84 -5.48 6.61
C PHE A 104 -2.73 -6.45 7.78
N GLN A 105 -1.74 -6.27 8.67
CA GLN A 105 -1.46 -7.23 9.72
C GLN A 105 -1.00 -6.55 11.01
N GLY A 106 -1.29 -7.21 12.13
CA GLY A 106 -0.87 -6.81 13.46
C GLY A 106 -0.81 -8.01 14.39
N ALA A 107 -0.31 -7.80 15.61
CA ALA A 107 -0.11 -8.89 16.59
C ALA A 107 -1.45 -9.48 17.09
N ALA A 108 -2.44 -8.63 17.31
CA ALA A 108 -3.74 -9.04 17.84
C ALA A 108 -4.84 -8.09 17.32
N PRO A 109 -5.12 -8.13 16.01
CA PRO A 109 -6.08 -7.21 15.43
C PRO A 109 -7.51 -7.59 15.81
N GLU A 110 -8.31 -6.57 16.20
CA GLU A 110 -9.74 -6.73 16.31
C GLU A 110 -10.39 -6.48 14.96
N GLN A 111 -11.54 -7.08 14.71
CA GLN A 111 -12.19 -7.02 13.41
C GLN A 111 -12.50 -5.57 12.97
N TRP A 112 -12.91 -4.70 13.89
CA TRP A 112 -13.20 -3.32 13.54
C TRP A 112 -11.98 -2.54 13.01
N MET A 113 -10.78 -2.90 13.51
CA MET A 113 -9.53 -2.31 13.03
C MET A 113 -9.24 -2.72 11.59
N LEU A 114 -9.41 -4.01 11.30
CA LEU A 114 -9.23 -4.54 9.95
C LEU A 114 -10.25 -3.94 8.98
N ASP A 115 -11.49 -3.80 9.43
CA ASP A 115 -12.56 -3.20 8.63
C ASP A 115 -12.29 -1.73 8.34
N ALA A 116 -11.76 -0.99 9.32
CA ALA A 116 -11.42 0.43 9.14
C ALA A 116 -10.32 0.62 8.08
N GLY A 117 -9.27 -0.18 8.12
CA GLY A 117 -8.20 -0.14 7.14
C GLY A 117 -8.68 -0.53 5.74
N LYS A 118 -9.50 -1.56 5.65
CA LYS A 118 -10.12 -2.00 4.40
C LYS A 118 -10.99 -0.90 3.79
N PHE A 119 -11.83 -0.28 4.60
CA PHE A 119 -12.69 0.82 4.15
C PHE A 119 -11.86 1.97 3.57
N THR A 120 -10.84 2.41 4.28
CA THR A 120 -9.96 3.48 3.81
C THR A 120 -9.34 3.12 2.46
N MET A 121 -8.81 1.91 2.33
CA MET A 121 -8.09 1.51 1.13
C MET A 121 -9.03 1.29 -0.06
N GLN A 122 -10.23 0.77 0.17
CA GLN A 122 -11.24 0.63 -0.88
C GLN A 122 -11.71 2.00 -1.39
N ARG A 123 -11.88 2.98 -0.50
CA ARG A 123 -12.26 4.34 -0.88
C ARG A 123 -11.14 5.01 -1.68
N PHE A 124 -9.89 4.80 -1.27
CA PHE A 124 -8.73 5.27 -2.00
C PHE A 124 -8.69 4.67 -3.42
N ALA A 125 -8.85 3.37 -3.52
CA ALA A 125 -8.87 2.68 -4.82
C ALA A 125 -9.95 3.25 -5.73
N LYS A 126 -11.17 3.41 -5.20
CA LYS A 126 -12.30 3.94 -5.96
C LYS A 126 -12.02 5.35 -6.50
N ARG A 127 -11.48 6.22 -5.64
CA ARG A 127 -11.22 7.61 -6.05
C ARG A 127 -10.23 7.70 -7.20
N TYR A 128 -9.16 6.90 -7.17
CA TYR A 128 -8.11 6.97 -8.17
C TYR A 128 -8.28 5.98 -9.33
N GLY A 129 -9.40 5.24 -9.36
CA GLY A 129 -9.74 4.36 -10.47
C GLY A 129 -9.05 3.00 -10.44
N LEU A 130 -8.45 2.63 -9.31
CA LEU A 130 -7.84 1.33 -9.13
C LEU A 130 -8.91 0.24 -8.99
N SER A 131 -8.73 -0.87 -9.70
CA SER A 131 -9.55 -2.07 -9.46
C SER A 131 -9.15 -2.70 -8.13
N TRP A 132 -10.14 -3.02 -7.30
CA TRP A 132 -9.89 -3.61 -6.00
C TRP A 132 -9.61 -5.11 -6.14
N GLY A 133 -8.36 -5.53 -5.87
CA GLY A 133 -7.96 -6.93 -5.92
C GLY A 133 -8.33 -7.70 -4.66
N GLY A 134 -8.40 -7.03 -3.53
CA GLY A 134 -8.75 -7.62 -2.24
C GLY A 134 -7.76 -7.28 -1.13
N MET A 135 -8.09 -7.74 0.08
CA MET A 135 -7.24 -7.58 1.26
C MET A 135 -6.92 -8.93 1.87
N ALA A 136 -5.71 -9.10 2.34
CA ALA A 136 -5.28 -10.25 3.12
C ALA A 136 -4.66 -9.80 4.43
N THR A 137 -4.99 -10.51 5.51
CA THR A 137 -4.47 -10.23 6.86
C THR A 137 -3.61 -11.39 7.40
N THR A 138 -3.60 -12.51 6.70
CA THR A 138 -2.80 -13.69 7.02
C THR A 138 -2.14 -14.24 5.77
N GLU A 139 -1.07 -15.02 5.93
CA GLU A 139 -0.41 -15.67 4.79
C GLU A 139 -1.35 -16.61 4.05
N LYS A 140 -2.24 -17.30 4.76
CA LYS A 140 -3.23 -18.19 4.15
C LYS A 140 -4.17 -17.42 3.22
N GLU A 141 -4.71 -16.30 3.69
CA GLU A 141 -5.55 -15.42 2.87
C GLU A 141 -4.77 -14.86 1.68
N ALA A 142 -3.53 -14.43 1.90
CA ALA A 142 -2.70 -13.90 0.84
C ALA A 142 -2.46 -14.93 -0.27
N ARG A 143 -2.15 -16.17 0.09
CA ARG A 143 -1.95 -17.25 -0.89
C ARG A 143 -3.19 -17.53 -1.75
N ALA A 144 -4.38 -17.31 -1.23
CA ALA A 144 -5.64 -17.55 -1.92
C ALA A 144 -6.10 -16.37 -2.80
N LEU A 145 -5.56 -15.19 -2.57
CA LEU A 145 -6.10 -13.95 -3.10
C LEU A 145 -5.67 -13.66 -4.55
N PHE A 146 -4.40 -13.85 -4.86
CA PHE A 146 -3.85 -13.54 -6.18
C PHE A 146 -3.80 -14.82 -7.02
N LYS A 147 -4.68 -14.93 -7.96
CA LYS A 147 -4.77 -16.11 -8.84
C LYS A 147 -4.19 -15.90 -10.22
#